data_1f4a43d2b25151531da510edfd76debf
#
_entry.id   1f4a43d2b25151531da510edfd76debf
#
_cell.length_a   1.000
_cell.length_b   1.000
_cell.length_c   1.000
_cell.angle_alpha   90.00
_cell.angle_beta   90.00
_cell.angle_gamma   90.00
#
_symmetry.space_group_name_H-M   'P 1'
#
loop_
_entity.id
_entity.type
_entity.pdbx_description
1 polymer ?
#
loop_
_entity_poly.entity_id
_entity_poly.type
_entity_poly.pdbx_seq_one_letter_code
_entity_poly.pdbx_strand_id
1 'polypeptide(L)'
;MSGIGPLSLFSAFGVELEYMIVDARSLSVRAIADDLLCATAGDLSGEVDRGEICWSNELVAHVVELKVGQPAPALEPLPALFQKNVHEINSILSKSGARLMPAGMHPWMDPEHETRLWPHEYGEVYRAFDRIFGCRGHGWANLQSTHLNLPFADDGEFARLHAAIRLVLPILPALAASSPVVEGRITGLLDNRLEVYRLNSRKIAAVAGRVIPEPAFSRAEYDTQILEPLYAEIAPHDPAGVLRNEWLNARGAIARFSRNTIEIRVLDVQECPQADVAICAAIVAVLQALVSERWSPLALQQAAAVEPLASILLTSIRNADQAVIYDREYLALFGFPDESCTAGELWGHLIEALPDLGGLSSPWRESLAVILDEGPLARRLVSVLETDDLQTVYGELCRCLQEGQMFRA
;
A
#
# COMPACT_ATOMS: atom_id res chain seq x y z
N MET A 1 -29.38 -6.51 -3.67
CA MET A 1 -28.03 -7.10 -3.71
C MET A 1 -28.15 -8.41 -4.46
N SER A 2 -27.62 -8.50 -5.67
CA SER A 2 -27.61 -9.70 -6.51
C SER A 2 -26.74 -10.76 -5.84
N GLY A 3 -27.30 -11.97 -5.63
CA GLY A 3 -26.67 -13.08 -4.94
C GLY A 3 -25.51 -13.72 -5.73
N ILE A 4 -24.41 -12.99 -5.88
CA ILE A 4 -23.13 -13.56 -6.25
C ILE A 4 -22.56 -14.09 -4.93
N GLY A 5 -22.29 -15.39 -4.84
CA GLY A 5 -21.60 -15.98 -3.69
C GLY A 5 -20.20 -15.36 -3.49
N PRO A 6 -19.50 -15.69 -2.39
CA PRO A 6 -18.17 -15.19 -2.17
C PRO A 6 -17.24 -15.55 -3.34
N LEU A 7 -16.40 -14.61 -3.74
CA LEU A 7 -15.40 -14.80 -4.79
C LEU A 7 -14.28 -15.71 -4.26
N SER A 8 -13.83 -16.67 -5.08
CA SER A 8 -12.70 -17.55 -4.72
C SER A 8 -11.36 -16.88 -4.94
N LEU A 9 -10.30 -17.48 -4.40
CA LEU A 9 -8.92 -17.01 -4.52
C LEU A 9 -8.57 -16.59 -5.96
N PHE A 10 -8.02 -15.39 -6.09
CA PHE A 10 -7.51 -14.84 -7.34
C PHE A 10 -8.52 -14.75 -8.49
N SER A 11 -9.83 -14.90 -8.21
CA SER A 11 -10.88 -14.75 -9.23
C SER A 11 -11.21 -13.30 -9.55
N ALA A 12 -10.78 -12.38 -8.70
CA ALA A 12 -10.89 -10.93 -8.91
C ALA A 12 -9.89 -10.16 -8.04
N PHE A 13 -9.70 -8.87 -8.35
CA PHE A 13 -8.73 -8.00 -7.70
C PHE A 13 -9.36 -6.65 -7.37
N GLY A 14 -9.08 -6.13 -6.17
CA GLY A 14 -9.31 -4.75 -5.80
C GLY A 14 -7.96 -4.04 -5.72
N VAL A 15 -7.84 -2.89 -6.40
CA VAL A 15 -6.64 -2.03 -6.32
C VAL A 15 -7.10 -0.63 -5.98
N GLU A 16 -6.37 0.01 -5.07
CA GLU A 16 -6.61 1.38 -4.60
C GLU A 16 -5.28 2.14 -4.68
N LEU A 17 -5.30 3.37 -5.21
CA LEU A 17 -4.14 4.24 -5.36
C LEU A 17 -4.44 5.58 -4.70
N GLU A 18 -3.62 5.99 -3.74
CA GLU A 18 -3.76 7.26 -3.05
C GLU A 18 -2.77 8.28 -3.62
N TYR A 19 -3.24 9.46 -3.98
CA TYR A 19 -2.39 10.55 -4.47
C TYR A 19 -2.61 11.82 -3.66
N MET A 20 -1.52 12.55 -3.42
CA MET A 20 -1.57 13.85 -2.77
C MET A 20 -1.91 14.95 -3.77
N ILE A 21 -2.74 15.91 -3.34
CA ILE A 21 -3.05 17.12 -4.10
C ILE A 21 -2.06 18.21 -3.67
N VAL A 22 -1.36 18.79 -4.64
CA VAL A 22 -0.35 19.83 -4.41
C VAL A 22 -0.56 21.02 -5.32
N ASP A 23 -0.01 22.17 -4.95
CA ASP A 23 0.10 23.33 -5.83
C ASP A 23 0.99 22.99 -7.04
N ALA A 24 0.57 23.38 -8.24
CA ALA A 24 1.23 22.97 -9.48
C ALA A 24 2.64 23.56 -9.66
N ARG A 25 3.01 24.63 -8.93
CA ARG A 25 4.31 25.32 -9.03
C ARG A 25 5.21 25.06 -7.83
N SER A 26 4.68 25.30 -6.62
CA SER A 26 5.47 25.16 -5.39
C SER A 26 5.51 23.73 -4.87
N LEU A 27 4.63 22.86 -5.36
CA LEU A 27 4.37 21.50 -4.87
C LEU A 27 3.95 21.47 -3.39
N SER A 28 3.59 22.60 -2.79
CA SER A 28 3.07 22.63 -1.42
C SER A 28 1.69 21.95 -1.35
N VAL A 29 1.39 21.34 -0.23
CA VAL A 29 0.12 20.62 0.01
C VAL A 29 -1.11 21.50 -0.23
N ARG A 30 -2.14 20.97 -0.87
CA ARG A 30 -3.41 21.62 -1.13
C ARG A 30 -4.57 20.76 -0.60
N ALA A 31 -5.18 21.19 0.50
CA ALA A 31 -6.29 20.49 1.14
C ALA A 31 -7.63 20.84 0.46
N ILE A 32 -7.83 20.35 -0.77
CA ILE A 32 -8.98 20.64 -1.67
C ILE A 32 -9.59 19.37 -2.30
N ALA A 33 -9.47 18.21 -1.65
CA ALA A 33 -10.11 16.99 -2.16
C ALA A 33 -11.65 17.10 -2.15
N ASP A 34 -12.23 17.84 -1.21
CA ASP A 34 -13.65 18.15 -1.17
C ASP A 34 -14.10 18.99 -2.39
N ASP A 35 -13.33 20.00 -2.80
CA ASP A 35 -13.58 20.77 -4.00
C ASP A 35 -13.53 19.90 -5.28
N LEU A 36 -12.56 18.98 -5.36
CA LEU A 36 -12.43 18.04 -6.47
C LEU A 36 -13.64 17.12 -6.57
N LEU A 37 -14.02 16.47 -5.47
CA LEU A 37 -15.12 15.51 -5.42
C LEU A 37 -16.47 16.24 -5.69
N CYS A 38 -16.69 17.40 -5.07
CA CYS A 38 -17.87 18.21 -5.29
C CYS A 38 -17.99 18.70 -6.73
N ALA A 39 -16.90 19.16 -7.36
CA ALA A 39 -16.89 19.59 -8.76
C ALA A 39 -17.26 18.45 -9.73
N THR A 40 -17.06 17.21 -9.31
CA THR A 40 -17.32 16.01 -10.12
C THR A 40 -18.72 15.43 -9.87
N ALA A 41 -19.16 15.37 -8.60
CA ALA A 41 -20.46 14.83 -8.22
C ALA A 41 -21.62 15.83 -8.47
N GLY A 42 -21.32 17.12 -8.45
CA GLY A 42 -22.32 18.19 -8.49
C GLY A 42 -22.87 18.59 -7.13
N ASP A 43 -22.57 17.84 -6.07
CA ASP A 43 -22.85 18.11 -4.68
C ASP A 43 -21.73 17.57 -3.78
N LEU A 44 -21.84 17.79 -2.48
CA LEU A 44 -20.86 17.30 -1.52
C LEU A 44 -21.00 15.78 -1.34
N SER A 45 -19.98 15.03 -1.72
CA SER A 45 -19.91 13.58 -1.56
C SER A 45 -18.50 13.13 -1.15
N GLY A 46 -18.41 12.14 -0.30
CA GLY A 46 -17.15 11.49 0.06
C GLY A 46 -16.68 10.48 -0.98
N GLU A 47 -17.55 10.08 -1.93
CA GLU A 47 -17.22 9.14 -3.01
C GLU A 47 -17.94 9.52 -4.30
N VAL A 48 -17.24 9.39 -5.40
CA VAL A 48 -17.75 9.64 -6.77
C VAL A 48 -17.53 8.42 -7.64
N ASP A 49 -18.62 7.82 -8.10
CA ASP A 49 -18.59 6.70 -9.06
C ASP A 49 -18.27 7.25 -10.47
N ARG A 50 -17.16 6.74 -11.06
CA ARG A 50 -16.73 7.03 -12.43
C ARG A 50 -16.78 5.79 -13.33
N GLY A 51 -17.58 4.79 -12.93
CA GLY A 51 -17.74 3.51 -13.61
C GLY A 51 -16.72 2.48 -13.14
N GLU A 52 -15.66 2.22 -13.90
CA GLU A 52 -14.64 1.22 -13.58
C GLU A 52 -13.76 1.65 -12.40
N ILE A 53 -13.57 2.95 -12.22
CA ILE A 53 -12.81 3.56 -11.11
C ILE A 53 -13.74 4.49 -10.33
N CYS A 54 -13.68 4.43 -9.00
CA CYS A 54 -14.31 5.40 -8.09
C CYS A 54 -13.24 6.30 -7.49
N TRP A 55 -13.61 7.55 -7.17
CA TRP A 55 -12.76 8.46 -6.40
C TRP A 55 -13.36 8.66 -5.03
N SER A 56 -12.54 8.64 -3.99
CA SER A 56 -13.00 8.85 -2.62
C SER A 56 -12.07 9.74 -1.82
N ASN A 57 -12.62 10.27 -0.72
CA ASN A 57 -11.85 10.97 0.28
C ASN A 57 -11.02 9.99 1.12
N GLU A 58 -9.97 10.55 1.71
CA GLU A 58 -9.19 9.95 2.77
C GLU A 58 -9.35 10.69 4.11
N LEU A 59 -8.63 10.25 5.15
CA LEU A 59 -8.58 10.89 6.48
C LEU A 59 -8.32 12.41 6.36
N VAL A 60 -7.53 12.80 5.36
CA VAL A 60 -7.04 14.17 5.15
C VAL A 60 -7.52 14.73 3.82
N ALA A 61 -7.88 16.01 3.80
CA ALA A 61 -8.46 16.69 2.66
C ALA A 61 -7.45 17.03 1.54
N HIS A 62 -6.22 16.59 1.65
CA HIS A 62 -5.19 16.74 0.61
C HIS A 62 -4.82 15.43 -0.08
N VAL A 63 -5.53 14.35 0.19
CA VAL A 63 -5.37 13.05 -0.47
C VAL A 63 -6.68 12.67 -1.14
N VAL A 64 -6.59 12.13 -2.34
CA VAL A 64 -7.68 11.48 -3.07
C VAL A 64 -7.29 10.05 -3.38
N GLU A 65 -8.21 9.12 -3.10
CA GLU A 65 -8.08 7.72 -3.43
C GLU A 65 -8.79 7.42 -4.75
N LEU A 66 -8.11 6.70 -5.63
CA LEU A 66 -8.67 6.09 -6.83
C LEU A 66 -8.74 4.59 -6.59
N LYS A 67 -9.93 4.01 -6.68
CA LYS A 67 -10.12 2.57 -6.45
C LYS A 67 -10.99 1.94 -7.52
N VAL A 68 -10.80 0.64 -7.77
CA VAL A 68 -11.70 -0.09 -8.66
C VAL A 68 -13.13 -0.07 -8.10
N GLY A 69 -14.10 0.32 -8.92
CA GLY A 69 -15.51 0.43 -8.52
C GLY A 69 -16.18 -0.92 -8.25
N GLN A 70 -15.74 -1.96 -8.94
CA GLN A 70 -16.14 -3.35 -8.75
C GLN A 70 -14.89 -4.25 -8.85
N PRO A 71 -14.86 -5.41 -8.18
CA PRO A 71 -13.72 -6.31 -8.26
C PRO A 71 -13.34 -6.62 -9.71
N ALA A 72 -12.10 -6.26 -10.10
CA ALA A 72 -11.61 -6.42 -11.47
C ALA A 72 -11.27 -7.91 -11.75
N PRO A 73 -11.70 -8.48 -12.88
CA PRO A 73 -11.41 -9.88 -13.20
C PRO A 73 -9.94 -10.12 -13.59
N ALA A 74 -9.20 -9.06 -13.91
CA ALA A 74 -7.80 -9.10 -14.32
C ALA A 74 -7.10 -7.78 -13.96
N LEU A 75 -5.76 -7.81 -13.80
CA LEU A 75 -4.95 -6.62 -13.50
C LEU A 75 -4.56 -5.84 -14.76
N GLU A 76 -4.44 -6.51 -15.91
CA GLU A 76 -3.90 -5.94 -17.15
C GLU A 76 -4.60 -4.65 -17.63
N PRO A 77 -5.92 -4.47 -17.53
CA PRO A 77 -6.55 -3.22 -17.96
C PRO A 77 -6.40 -2.08 -16.95
N LEU A 78 -6.05 -2.36 -15.69
CA LEU A 78 -6.08 -1.38 -14.61
C LEU A 78 -5.13 -0.20 -14.79
N PRO A 79 -3.87 -0.36 -15.27
CA PRO A 79 -2.98 0.79 -15.49
C PRO A 79 -3.60 1.87 -16.39
N ALA A 80 -4.19 1.47 -17.51
CA ALA A 80 -4.81 2.40 -18.45
C ALA A 80 -6.06 3.07 -17.85
N LEU A 81 -6.85 2.33 -17.06
CA LEU A 81 -8.04 2.86 -16.39
C LEU A 81 -7.66 3.89 -15.31
N PHE A 82 -6.70 3.58 -14.47
CA PHE A 82 -6.19 4.54 -13.47
C PHE A 82 -5.55 5.75 -14.12
N GLN A 83 -4.73 5.55 -15.18
CA GLN A 83 -4.07 6.64 -15.89
C GLN A 83 -5.08 7.63 -16.50
N LYS A 84 -6.16 7.12 -17.09
CA LYS A 84 -7.25 7.95 -17.59
C LYS A 84 -7.86 8.83 -16.48
N ASN A 85 -8.05 8.25 -15.27
CA ASN A 85 -8.60 8.98 -14.15
C ASN A 85 -7.60 10.00 -13.57
N VAL A 86 -6.30 9.69 -13.52
CA VAL A 86 -5.23 10.66 -13.19
C VAL A 86 -5.29 11.87 -14.12
N HIS A 87 -5.42 11.67 -15.43
CA HIS A 87 -5.57 12.76 -16.41
C HIS A 87 -6.82 13.61 -16.16
N GLU A 88 -7.95 12.97 -15.87
CA GLU A 88 -9.21 13.67 -15.59
C GLU A 88 -9.11 14.52 -14.32
N ILE A 89 -8.60 13.95 -13.23
CA ILE A 89 -8.37 14.66 -11.96
C ILE A 89 -7.43 15.85 -12.17
N ASN A 90 -6.29 15.65 -12.83
CA ASN A 90 -5.35 16.74 -13.10
C ASN A 90 -5.96 17.84 -13.98
N SER A 91 -6.82 17.48 -14.94
CA SER A 91 -7.57 18.46 -15.74
C SER A 91 -8.51 19.32 -14.89
N ILE A 92 -9.16 18.73 -13.89
CA ILE A 92 -10.03 19.46 -12.94
C ILE A 92 -9.19 20.34 -12.03
N LEU A 93 -8.16 19.78 -11.39
CA LEU A 93 -7.29 20.46 -10.44
C LEU A 93 -6.52 21.63 -11.07
N SER A 94 -6.16 21.53 -12.36
CA SER A 94 -5.44 22.60 -13.08
C SER A 94 -6.18 23.93 -13.08
N LYS A 95 -7.53 23.93 -12.99
CA LYS A 95 -8.35 25.14 -12.92
C LYS A 95 -8.13 25.94 -11.65
N SER A 96 -7.68 25.26 -10.56
CA SER A 96 -7.32 25.86 -9.28
C SER A 96 -5.80 25.96 -9.07
N GLY A 97 -5.00 25.71 -10.12
CA GLY A 97 -3.54 25.74 -10.04
C GLY A 97 -2.95 24.59 -9.20
N ALA A 98 -3.65 23.45 -9.14
CA ALA A 98 -3.23 22.26 -8.42
C ALA A 98 -3.01 21.07 -9.36
N ARG A 99 -2.38 20.00 -8.83
CA ARG A 99 -2.12 18.74 -9.53
C ARG A 99 -1.94 17.62 -8.53
N LEU A 100 -1.96 16.37 -9.00
CA LEU A 100 -1.59 15.20 -8.21
C LEU A 100 -0.07 15.06 -8.12
N MET A 101 0.42 14.57 -6.99
CA MET A 101 1.80 14.18 -6.73
C MET A 101 1.85 12.73 -6.24
N PRO A 102 2.70 11.87 -6.83
CA PRO A 102 2.90 10.49 -6.41
C PRO A 102 3.96 10.40 -5.32
N ALA A 103 4.34 9.19 -4.94
CA ALA A 103 5.22 8.74 -3.87
C ALA A 103 4.51 8.57 -2.52
N GLY A 104 5.05 7.69 -1.68
CA GLY A 104 4.42 7.27 -0.42
C GLY A 104 4.31 8.37 0.63
N MET A 105 5.14 9.44 0.53
CA MET A 105 5.11 10.60 1.41
C MET A 105 5.44 11.88 0.67
N HIS A 106 4.81 12.97 1.08
CA HIS A 106 5.26 14.31 0.67
C HIS A 106 6.61 14.64 1.32
N PRO A 107 7.64 15.03 0.53
CA PRO A 107 9.01 15.10 1.02
C PRO A 107 9.30 16.23 2.00
N TRP A 108 8.52 17.31 2.03
CA TRP A 108 8.75 18.47 2.93
C TRP A 108 7.47 19.00 3.59
N MET A 109 6.38 18.25 3.58
CA MET A 109 5.15 18.62 4.30
C MET A 109 5.43 18.83 5.80
N ASP A 110 4.84 19.89 6.36
CA ASP A 110 4.68 20.08 7.80
C ASP A 110 3.28 19.63 8.24
N PRO A 111 3.14 18.38 8.77
CA PRO A 111 1.82 17.85 9.09
C PRO A 111 1.11 18.61 10.19
N GLU A 112 1.83 19.30 11.10
CA GLU A 112 1.21 20.06 12.18
C GLU A 112 0.42 21.26 11.65
N HIS A 113 0.96 21.93 10.65
CA HIS A 113 0.40 23.17 10.10
C HIS A 113 -0.42 22.96 8.82
N GLU A 114 -0.08 21.96 7.99
CA GLU A 114 -0.71 21.75 6.69
C GLU A 114 -1.85 20.73 6.70
N THR A 115 -2.03 19.95 7.81
CA THR A 115 -3.11 18.96 7.90
C THR A 115 -4.47 19.60 8.10
N ARG A 116 -5.39 19.32 7.18
CA ARG A 116 -6.82 19.49 7.33
C ARG A 116 -7.49 18.12 7.27
N LEU A 117 -8.08 17.67 8.38
CA LEU A 117 -8.86 16.44 8.39
C LEU A 117 -10.10 16.60 7.52
N TRP A 118 -10.57 15.50 6.90
CA TRP A 118 -11.81 15.48 6.14
C TRP A 118 -12.98 15.91 7.02
N PRO A 119 -13.70 16.99 6.68
CA PRO A 119 -14.67 17.59 7.60
C PRO A 119 -16.11 17.10 7.43
N HIS A 120 -16.37 16.22 6.46
CA HIS A 120 -17.71 15.82 6.02
C HIS A 120 -18.10 14.44 6.55
N GLU A 121 -18.65 13.55 5.71
CA GLU A 121 -19.02 12.19 6.06
C GLU A 121 -17.83 11.43 6.68
N TYR A 122 -18.11 10.48 7.57
CA TYR A 122 -17.10 9.81 8.40
C TYR A 122 -16.33 10.72 9.39
N GLY A 123 -16.66 12.01 9.47
CA GLY A 123 -15.96 12.93 10.37
C GLY A 123 -16.03 12.55 11.86
N GLU A 124 -17.02 11.74 12.29
CA GLU A 124 -17.04 11.19 13.65
C GLU A 124 -15.92 10.18 13.88
N VAL A 125 -15.68 9.30 12.91
CA VAL A 125 -14.60 8.32 12.91
C VAL A 125 -13.25 9.04 12.91
N TYR A 126 -13.06 10.00 12.03
CA TYR A 126 -11.81 10.76 11.92
C TYR A 126 -11.51 11.62 13.15
N ARG A 127 -12.55 12.22 13.74
CA ARG A 127 -12.40 12.91 15.04
C ARG A 127 -12.07 11.96 16.19
N ALA A 128 -12.56 10.73 16.17
CA ALA A 128 -12.19 9.72 17.15
C ALA A 128 -10.71 9.31 17.00
N PHE A 129 -10.23 9.09 15.79
CA PHE A 129 -8.81 8.85 15.51
C PHE A 129 -7.93 10.00 15.98
N ASP A 130 -8.26 11.24 15.61
CA ASP A 130 -7.49 12.43 16.00
C ASP A 130 -7.43 12.60 17.52
N ARG A 131 -8.55 12.45 18.22
CA ARG A 131 -8.61 12.51 19.69
C ARG A 131 -7.72 11.47 20.36
N ILE A 132 -7.65 10.25 19.80
CA ILE A 132 -6.94 9.13 20.41
C ILE A 132 -5.45 9.16 20.06
N PHE A 133 -5.12 9.35 18.78
CA PHE A 133 -3.78 9.17 18.25
C PHE A 133 -3.07 10.47 17.87
N GLY A 134 -3.80 11.57 17.62
CA GLY A 134 -3.24 12.84 17.16
C GLY A 134 -2.86 12.76 15.68
N CYS A 135 -3.82 12.97 14.77
CA CYS A 135 -3.65 12.74 13.33
C CYS A 135 -2.87 13.83 12.60
N ARG A 136 -2.28 14.80 13.30
CA ARG A 136 -1.44 15.87 12.74
C ARG A 136 0.05 15.51 12.74
N GLY A 137 0.37 14.29 12.38
CA GLY A 137 1.74 13.79 12.28
C GLY A 137 1.92 12.99 11.00
N HIS A 138 3.18 12.79 10.58
CA HIS A 138 3.50 12.06 9.34
C HIS A 138 2.83 10.69 9.28
N GLY A 139 2.69 9.98 10.41
CA GLY A 139 2.10 8.63 10.45
C GLY A 139 0.59 8.57 10.20
N TRP A 140 -0.09 9.72 10.06
CA TRP A 140 -1.51 9.83 9.76
C TRP A 140 -1.81 10.76 8.58
N ALA A 141 -1.09 11.88 8.48
CA ALA A 141 -1.41 12.93 7.53
C ALA A 141 -0.54 12.92 6.28
N ASN A 142 0.57 12.20 6.29
CA ASN A 142 1.52 12.18 5.17
C ASN A 142 1.80 10.74 4.74
N LEU A 143 0.76 10.02 4.37
CA LEU A 143 0.83 8.63 3.91
C LEU A 143 0.00 8.49 2.64
N GLN A 144 0.61 7.96 1.57
CA GLN A 144 -0.06 7.59 0.33
C GLN A 144 0.36 6.16 -0.03
N SER A 145 -0.63 5.31 -0.22
CA SER A 145 -0.44 3.89 -0.43
C SER A 145 -1.07 3.35 -1.71
N THR A 146 -0.59 2.20 -2.09
CA THR A 146 -1.28 1.27 -2.97
C THR A 146 -1.84 0.14 -2.12
N HIS A 147 -3.15 -0.13 -2.23
CA HIS A 147 -3.78 -1.27 -1.58
C HIS A 147 -4.10 -2.36 -2.61
N LEU A 148 -3.92 -3.61 -2.19
CA LEU A 148 -4.27 -4.78 -2.98
C LEU A 148 -5.24 -5.65 -2.18
N ASN A 149 -6.48 -5.78 -2.67
CA ASN A 149 -7.55 -6.58 -2.07
C ASN A 149 -7.69 -7.91 -2.81
N LEU A 150 -7.57 -9.01 -2.09
CA LEU A 150 -7.67 -10.37 -2.63
C LEU A 150 -8.81 -11.14 -1.97
N PRO A 151 -9.75 -11.74 -2.75
CA PRO A 151 -10.88 -12.47 -2.21
C PRO A 151 -10.51 -13.84 -1.69
N PHE A 152 -11.37 -14.39 -0.81
CA PHE A 152 -11.39 -15.77 -0.37
C PHE A 152 -12.83 -16.22 -0.15
N ALA A 153 -13.15 -17.47 -0.49
CA ALA A 153 -14.52 -18.00 -0.40
C ALA A 153 -14.85 -18.61 0.97
N ASP A 154 -13.85 -19.17 1.64
CA ASP A 154 -14.02 -19.90 2.90
C ASP A 154 -12.73 -19.83 3.78
N ASP A 155 -12.80 -20.45 4.97
CA ASP A 155 -11.66 -20.50 5.90
C ASP A 155 -10.44 -21.26 5.33
N GLY A 156 -10.64 -22.23 4.45
CA GLY A 156 -9.55 -22.97 3.80
C GLY A 156 -8.77 -22.08 2.83
N GLU A 157 -9.46 -21.30 2.01
CA GLU A 157 -8.86 -20.30 1.13
C GLU A 157 -8.22 -19.15 1.94
N PHE A 158 -8.92 -18.69 2.99
CA PHE A 158 -8.38 -17.69 3.91
C PHE A 158 -7.04 -18.14 4.53
N ALA A 159 -6.98 -19.37 5.06
CA ALA A 159 -5.79 -19.92 5.68
C ALA A 159 -4.58 -19.94 4.74
N ARG A 160 -4.77 -20.34 3.49
CA ARG A 160 -3.72 -20.39 2.46
C ARG A 160 -3.25 -19.00 2.08
N LEU A 161 -4.19 -18.10 1.80
CA LEU A 161 -3.89 -16.73 1.40
C LEU A 161 -3.21 -15.96 2.53
N HIS A 162 -3.72 -16.05 3.76
CA HIS A 162 -3.15 -15.35 4.90
C HIS A 162 -1.74 -15.85 5.25
N ALA A 163 -1.50 -17.17 5.19
CA ALA A 163 -0.16 -17.72 5.38
C ALA A 163 0.83 -17.19 4.32
N ALA A 164 0.46 -17.23 3.05
CA ALA A 164 1.28 -16.73 1.95
C ALA A 164 1.58 -15.22 2.07
N ILE A 165 0.56 -14.40 2.36
CA ILE A 165 0.72 -12.94 2.54
C ILE A 165 1.70 -12.64 3.67
N ARG A 166 1.60 -13.32 4.82
CA ARG A 166 2.53 -13.12 5.94
C ARG A 166 3.99 -13.31 5.54
N LEU A 167 4.28 -14.23 4.63
CA LEU A 167 5.64 -14.47 4.13
C LEU A 167 6.11 -13.38 3.17
N VAL A 168 5.22 -12.84 2.34
CA VAL A 168 5.57 -11.83 1.33
C VAL A 168 5.71 -10.43 1.93
N LEU A 169 4.90 -10.08 2.94
CA LEU A 169 4.92 -8.76 3.58
C LEU A 169 6.33 -8.22 3.94
N PRO A 170 7.26 -9.03 4.50
CA PRO A 170 8.57 -8.55 4.89
C PRO A 170 9.43 -7.99 3.77
N ILE A 171 9.22 -8.45 2.55
CA ILE A 171 10.05 -8.08 1.38
C ILE A 171 9.38 -7.10 0.42
N LEU A 172 8.15 -6.66 0.71
CA LEU A 172 7.43 -5.70 -0.13
C LEU A 172 8.16 -4.36 -0.33
N PRO A 173 8.84 -3.78 0.69
CA PRO A 173 9.58 -2.54 0.47
C PRO A 173 10.70 -2.65 -0.58
N ALA A 174 11.20 -3.86 -0.87
CA ALA A 174 12.19 -4.06 -1.92
C ALA A 174 11.67 -3.73 -3.34
N LEU A 175 10.36 -3.82 -3.56
CA LEU A 175 9.72 -3.41 -4.80
C LEU A 175 9.06 -2.03 -4.69
N ALA A 176 8.43 -1.73 -3.55
CA ALA A 176 7.46 -0.65 -3.44
C ALA A 176 7.93 0.58 -2.65
N ALA A 177 9.09 0.57 -2.00
CA ALA A 177 9.57 1.74 -1.27
C ALA A 177 9.68 2.96 -2.20
N SER A 178 9.03 4.08 -1.82
CA SER A 178 9.02 5.33 -2.58
C SER A 178 9.13 6.58 -1.71
N SER A 179 9.48 6.45 -0.43
CA SER A 179 9.41 7.54 0.55
C SER A 179 10.75 7.79 1.29
N PRO A 180 11.87 8.10 0.57
CA PRO A 180 13.19 8.24 1.20
C PRO A 180 13.42 9.59 1.89
N VAL A 181 12.53 10.57 1.69
CA VAL A 181 12.69 11.95 2.14
C VAL A 181 11.58 12.34 3.11
N VAL A 182 11.94 12.93 4.25
CA VAL A 182 11.02 13.52 5.23
C VAL A 182 11.59 14.85 5.70
N GLU A 183 10.74 15.87 5.86
CA GLU A 183 11.11 17.22 6.31
C GLU A 183 12.28 17.80 5.51
N GLY A 184 12.28 17.58 4.19
CA GLY A 184 13.29 18.08 3.26
C GLY A 184 14.65 17.37 3.33
N ARG A 185 14.73 16.19 3.94
CA ARG A 185 16.00 15.48 4.15
C ARG A 185 15.89 14.00 3.78
N ILE A 186 16.90 13.47 3.13
CA ILE A 186 17.12 12.03 2.99
C ILE A 186 17.42 11.48 4.39
N THR A 187 16.57 10.58 4.90
CA THR A 187 16.63 10.12 6.30
C THR A 187 17.59 8.94 6.51
N GLY A 188 17.96 8.24 5.43
CA GLY A 188 18.68 6.96 5.47
C GLY A 188 17.75 5.75 5.61
N LEU A 189 16.42 5.96 5.59
CA LEU A 189 15.41 4.93 5.34
C LEU A 189 14.88 5.10 3.93
N LEU A 190 14.60 4.00 3.23
CA LEU A 190 14.00 4.04 1.89
C LEU A 190 12.46 4.01 1.93
N ASP A 191 11.90 3.48 3.02
CA ASP A 191 10.46 3.43 3.26
C ASP A 191 10.12 4.13 4.60
N ASN A 192 10.13 5.46 4.57
CA ASN A 192 9.74 6.26 5.74
C ASN A 192 8.24 6.15 6.01
N ARG A 193 7.42 5.98 4.99
CA ARG A 193 5.98 5.82 5.15
C ARG A 193 5.68 4.63 6.08
N LEU A 194 6.28 3.48 5.82
CA LEU A 194 6.04 2.29 6.63
C LEU A 194 6.69 2.40 8.02
N GLU A 195 7.81 3.13 8.15
CA GLU A 195 8.40 3.45 9.45
C GLU A 195 7.45 4.27 10.33
N VAL A 196 6.87 5.36 9.80
CA VAL A 196 5.93 6.17 10.57
C VAL A 196 4.58 5.46 10.76
N TYR A 197 4.13 4.67 9.77
CA TYR A 197 2.92 3.86 9.84
C TYR A 197 2.95 2.87 11.02
N ARG A 198 4.03 2.09 11.17
CA ARG A 198 4.14 1.11 12.28
C ARG A 198 4.17 1.74 13.67
N LEU A 199 4.39 3.06 13.75
CA LEU A 199 4.50 3.82 14.99
C LEU A 199 3.27 4.73 15.26
N ASN A 200 2.40 4.93 14.27
CA ASN A 200 1.30 5.90 14.35
C ASN A 200 0.28 5.56 15.45
N SER A 201 0.06 4.29 15.69
CA SER A 201 -0.88 3.78 16.70
C SER A 201 -0.22 3.25 17.98
N ARG A 202 1.08 3.55 18.22
CA ARG A 202 1.87 3.05 19.36
C ARG A 202 1.23 3.25 20.74
N LYS A 203 0.31 4.20 20.87
CA LYS A 203 -0.47 4.44 22.08
C LYS A 203 -1.35 3.23 22.44
N ILE A 204 -1.78 2.47 21.44
CA ILE A 204 -2.58 1.25 21.57
C ILE A 204 -1.94 0.22 20.66
N ALA A 205 -1.03 -0.58 21.26
CA ALA A 205 -0.14 -1.45 20.50
C ALA A 205 -0.89 -2.52 19.67
N ALA A 206 -2.04 -2.98 20.15
CA ALA A 206 -2.85 -3.97 19.44
C ALA A 206 -3.37 -3.48 18.08
N VAL A 207 -3.38 -2.17 17.79
CA VAL A 207 -3.87 -1.63 16.51
C VAL A 207 -3.00 -2.07 15.34
N ALA A 208 -1.68 -1.89 15.42
CA ALA A 208 -0.75 -2.27 14.35
C ALA A 208 0.00 -3.59 14.64
N GLY A 209 0.05 -4.03 15.89
CA GLY A 209 0.85 -5.17 16.30
C GLY A 209 2.31 -5.01 15.87
N ARG A 210 2.85 -6.03 15.20
CA ARG A 210 4.20 -6.03 14.59
C ARG A 210 4.17 -5.67 13.09
N VAL A 211 3.07 -5.14 12.58
CA VAL A 211 2.73 -5.00 11.14
C VAL A 211 2.52 -6.36 10.48
N ILE A 212 3.41 -7.32 10.72
CA ILE A 212 3.18 -8.72 10.30
C ILE A 212 2.01 -9.30 11.12
N PRO A 213 0.93 -9.78 10.48
CA PRO A 213 -0.19 -10.37 11.21
C PRO A 213 0.20 -11.64 11.97
N GLU A 214 -0.48 -11.89 13.07
CA GLU A 214 -0.36 -13.13 13.85
C GLU A 214 -0.78 -14.36 13.01
N PRO A 215 -0.30 -15.57 13.36
CA PRO A 215 -0.61 -16.80 12.63
C PRO A 215 -2.04 -17.30 12.94
N ALA A 216 -3.04 -16.60 12.42
CA ALA A 216 -4.45 -16.95 12.51
C ALA A 216 -4.94 -17.47 11.16
N PHE A 217 -5.45 -18.69 11.10
CA PHE A 217 -5.77 -19.40 9.84
C PHE A 217 -7.24 -19.83 9.72
N SER A 218 -8.09 -19.27 10.56
CA SER A 218 -9.55 -19.32 10.44
C SER A 218 -10.12 -17.99 10.92
N ARG A 219 -11.37 -17.70 10.56
CA ARG A 219 -12.09 -16.54 11.08
C ARG A 219 -12.10 -16.53 12.62
N ALA A 220 -12.40 -17.66 13.23
CA ALA A 220 -12.47 -17.77 14.68
C ALA A 220 -11.12 -17.46 15.35
N GLU A 221 -10.01 -17.94 14.78
CA GLU A 221 -8.66 -17.62 15.27
C GLU A 221 -8.35 -16.14 15.09
N TYR A 222 -8.71 -15.55 13.94
CA TYR A 222 -8.48 -14.13 13.66
C TYR A 222 -9.26 -13.23 14.61
N ASP A 223 -10.53 -13.56 14.85
CA ASP A 223 -11.37 -12.86 15.82
C ASP A 223 -10.73 -12.91 17.22
N THR A 224 -10.34 -14.09 17.69
CA THR A 224 -9.82 -14.28 19.06
C THR A 224 -8.41 -13.72 19.25
N GLN A 225 -7.52 -13.86 18.25
CA GLN A 225 -6.11 -13.48 18.40
C GLN A 225 -5.84 -12.02 18.01
N ILE A 226 -6.66 -11.43 17.16
CA ILE A 226 -6.41 -10.09 16.58
C ILE A 226 -7.53 -9.11 16.95
N LEU A 227 -8.79 -9.39 16.57
CA LEU A 227 -9.86 -8.41 16.71
C LEU A 227 -10.33 -8.22 18.15
N GLU A 228 -10.52 -9.30 18.92
CA GLU A 228 -10.94 -9.19 20.33
C GLU A 228 -9.92 -8.44 21.20
N PRO A 229 -8.59 -8.73 21.14
CA PRO A 229 -7.59 -7.95 21.86
C PRO A 229 -7.57 -6.48 21.41
N LEU A 230 -7.66 -6.22 20.10
CA LEU A 230 -7.72 -4.88 19.54
C LEU A 230 -8.92 -4.09 20.08
N TYR A 231 -10.11 -4.67 20.06
CA TYR A 231 -11.33 -4.04 20.56
C TYR A 231 -11.31 -3.85 22.08
N ALA A 232 -10.67 -4.76 22.81
CA ALA A 232 -10.51 -4.61 24.26
C ALA A 232 -9.57 -3.46 24.62
N GLU A 233 -8.45 -3.31 23.92
CA GLU A 233 -7.49 -2.23 24.16
C GLU A 233 -8.02 -0.83 23.74
N ILE A 234 -8.80 -0.73 22.65
CA ILE A 234 -9.37 0.55 22.21
C ILE A 234 -10.54 1.01 23.10
N ALA A 235 -11.30 0.09 23.69
CA ALA A 235 -12.58 0.38 24.38
C ALA A 235 -12.47 1.50 25.44
N PRO A 236 -11.42 1.59 26.30
CA PRO A 236 -11.29 2.68 27.25
C PRO A 236 -11.13 4.07 26.60
N HIS A 237 -10.67 4.13 25.34
CA HIS A 237 -10.41 5.34 24.58
C HIS A 237 -11.56 5.70 23.63
N ASP A 238 -12.42 4.73 23.33
CA ASP A 238 -13.57 4.85 22.42
C ASP A 238 -14.87 4.36 23.11
N PRO A 239 -15.36 5.08 24.13
CA PRO A 239 -16.54 4.65 24.90
C PRO A 239 -17.83 4.58 24.07
N ALA A 240 -17.89 5.29 22.93
CA ALA A 240 -19.02 5.23 22.00
C ALA A 240 -18.91 4.05 21.00
N GLY A 241 -17.77 3.36 20.94
CA GLY A 241 -17.55 2.22 20.05
C GLY A 241 -17.50 2.57 18.56
N VAL A 242 -17.20 3.83 18.23
CA VAL A 242 -17.16 4.35 16.85
C VAL A 242 -16.07 3.64 16.02
N LEU A 243 -14.94 3.30 16.66
CA LEU A 243 -13.80 2.65 16.01
C LEU A 243 -13.84 1.11 16.07
N ARG A 244 -14.86 0.53 16.67
CA ARG A 244 -14.96 -0.94 16.84
C ARG A 244 -15.37 -1.63 15.54
N ASN A 245 -14.43 -1.68 14.60
CA ASN A 245 -14.64 -2.26 13.27
C ASN A 245 -13.35 -2.92 12.75
N GLU A 246 -13.45 -3.83 11.77
CA GLU A 246 -12.33 -4.54 11.13
C GLU A 246 -11.24 -3.58 10.61
N TRP A 247 -11.61 -2.42 10.10
CA TRP A 247 -10.69 -1.42 9.55
C TRP A 247 -9.86 -0.66 10.61
N LEU A 248 -10.15 -0.81 11.91
CA LEU A 248 -9.25 -0.31 12.96
C LEU A 248 -7.93 -1.08 13.00
N ASN A 249 -7.92 -2.33 12.55
CA ASN A 249 -6.71 -3.13 12.45
C ASN A 249 -5.75 -2.51 11.42
N ALA A 250 -4.56 -2.14 11.88
CA ALA A 250 -3.51 -1.51 11.07
C ALA A 250 -2.29 -2.43 10.86
N ARG A 251 -2.50 -3.75 10.84
CA ARG A 251 -1.46 -4.67 10.37
C ARG A 251 -1.23 -4.49 8.87
N GLY A 252 -0.10 -4.95 8.37
CA GLY A 252 0.28 -4.80 6.95
C GLY A 252 -0.65 -5.52 5.96
N ALA A 253 -1.40 -6.50 6.45
CA ALA A 253 -2.54 -7.09 5.76
C ALA A 253 -3.67 -7.31 6.76
N ILE A 254 -4.89 -6.96 6.37
CA ILE A 254 -6.07 -7.05 7.22
C ILE A 254 -7.16 -7.90 6.56
N ALA A 255 -7.73 -8.84 7.32
CA ALA A 255 -8.88 -9.57 6.86
C ALA A 255 -10.16 -8.71 7.02
N ARG A 256 -10.89 -8.57 5.94
CA ARG A 256 -12.19 -7.90 5.85
C ARG A 256 -13.25 -8.97 5.64
N PHE A 257 -13.62 -9.70 6.70
CA PHE A 257 -14.59 -10.79 6.62
C PHE A 257 -15.97 -10.34 6.17
N SER A 258 -16.33 -9.08 6.44
CA SER A 258 -17.55 -8.47 5.91
C SER A 258 -17.59 -8.39 4.39
N ARG A 259 -16.44 -8.45 3.72
CA ARG A 259 -16.24 -8.40 2.26
C ARG A 259 -15.63 -9.67 1.69
N ASN A 260 -15.24 -10.64 2.53
CA ASN A 260 -14.47 -11.84 2.18
C ASN A 260 -13.19 -11.51 1.40
N THR A 261 -12.40 -10.56 1.91
CA THR A 261 -11.12 -10.14 1.30
C THR A 261 -10.03 -10.01 2.34
N ILE A 262 -8.76 -10.18 1.92
CA ILE A 262 -7.59 -9.70 2.65
C ILE A 262 -7.05 -8.49 1.87
N GLU A 263 -6.86 -7.38 2.58
CA GLU A 263 -6.32 -6.13 2.07
C GLU A 263 -4.85 -5.99 2.47
N ILE A 264 -3.93 -5.99 1.50
CA ILE A 264 -2.52 -5.64 1.69
C ILE A 264 -2.41 -4.13 1.56
N ARG A 265 -1.82 -3.44 2.57
CA ARG A 265 -1.83 -1.99 2.66
C ARG A 265 -0.48 -1.31 2.93
N VAL A 266 0.60 -2.06 2.86
CA VAL A 266 1.95 -1.56 3.16
C VAL A 266 2.75 -1.12 1.94
N LEU A 267 2.15 -1.09 0.76
CA LEU A 267 2.82 -0.64 -0.45
C LEU A 267 2.78 0.89 -0.52
N ASP A 268 3.93 1.53 -0.72
CA ASP A 268 3.98 2.94 -1.10
C ASP A 268 3.42 3.09 -2.52
N VAL A 269 2.64 4.16 -2.80
CA VAL A 269 2.23 4.46 -4.17
C VAL A 269 3.43 4.87 -5.02
N GLN A 270 3.43 4.48 -6.28
CA GLN A 270 4.54 4.65 -7.20
C GLN A 270 4.36 5.88 -8.11
N GLU A 271 5.37 6.14 -8.95
CA GLU A 271 5.43 7.26 -9.89
C GLU A 271 4.32 7.24 -10.95
N CYS A 272 3.73 6.08 -11.23
CA CYS A 272 2.61 5.95 -12.18
C CYS A 272 1.82 4.66 -11.96
N PRO A 273 0.54 4.60 -12.38
CA PRO A 273 -0.30 3.40 -12.22
C PRO A 273 0.27 2.13 -12.84
N GLN A 274 1.08 2.24 -13.90
CA GLN A 274 1.74 1.09 -14.51
C GLN A 274 2.74 0.43 -13.55
N ALA A 275 3.49 1.21 -12.77
CA ALA A 275 4.41 0.71 -11.76
C ALA A 275 3.66 0.06 -10.59
N ASP A 276 2.61 0.72 -10.07
CA ASP A 276 1.79 0.20 -8.98
C ASP A 276 1.20 -1.16 -9.32
N VAL A 277 0.56 -1.26 -10.48
CA VAL A 277 -0.11 -2.51 -10.87
C VAL A 277 0.89 -3.60 -11.26
N ALA A 278 2.08 -3.25 -11.79
CA ALA A 278 3.14 -4.22 -12.03
C ALA A 278 3.64 -4.86 -10.71
N ILE A 279 3.78 -4.08 -9.65
CA ILE A 279 4.11 -4.57 -8.30
C ILE A 279 2.96 -5.47 -7.78
N CYS A 280 1.71 -5.05 -7.92
CA CYS A 280 0.55 -5.87 -7.55
C CYS A 280 0.55 -7.21 -8.28
N ALA A 281 0.86 -7.21 -9.59
CA ALA A 281 0.94 -8.44 -10.40
C ALA A 281 2.06 -9.37 -9.92
N ALA A 282 3.24 -8.84 -9.57
CA ALA A 282 4.32 -9.61 -9.00
C ALA A 282 3.91 -10.26 -7.66
N ILE A 283 3.26 -9.51 -6.78
CA ILE A 283 2.76 -10.01 -5.51
C ILE A 283 1.73 -11.12 -5.74
N VAL A 284 0.74 -10.90 -6.60
CA VAL A 284 -0.30 -11.89 -6.91
C VAL A 284 0.30 -13.21 -7.43
N ALA A 285 1.24 -13.15 -8.35
CA ALA A 285 1.85 -14.35 -8.92
C ALA A 285 2.67 -15.14 -7.88
N VAL A 286 3.41 -14.45 -7.00
CA VAL A 286 4.13 -15.10 -5.89
C VAL A 286 3.14 -15.71 -4.88
N LEU A 287 2.05 -15.01 -4.56
CA LEU A 287 1.01 -15.54 -3.67
C LEU A 287 0.33 -16.79 -4.28
N GLN A 288 0.04 -16.79 -5.58
CA GLN A 288 -0.49 -17.96 -6.29
C GLN A 288 0.45 -19.16 -6.22
N ALA A 289 1.76 -18.93 -6.38
CA ALA A 289 2.77 -19.97 -6.27
C ALA A 289 2.87 -20.53 -4.83
N LEU A 290 2.83 -19.68 -3.81
CA LEU A 290 2.80 -20.11 -2.39
C LEU A 290 1.51 -20.88 -2.05
N VAL A 291 0.35 -20.35 -2.45
CA VAL A 291 -0.95 -20.98 -2.22
C VAL A 291 -1.04 -22.36 -2.89
N SER A 292 -0.42 -22.54 -4.06
CA SER A 292 -0.31 -23.83 -4.74
C SER A 292 0.82 -24.72 -4.20
N GLU A 293 1.49 -24.30 -3.12
CA GLU A 293 2.57 -25.05 -2.48
C GLU A 293 3.77 -25.34 -3.42
N ARG A 294 4.04 -24.45 -4.38
CA ARG A 294 5.09 -24.62 -5.39
C ARG A 294 6.49 -24.76 -4.77
N TRP A 295 6.78 -23.97 -3.73
CA TRP A 295 8.10 -23.95 -3.08
C TRP A 295 8.09 -24.56 -1.68
N SER A 296 6.99 -24.42 -0.95
CA SER A 296 6.87 -24.90 0.42
C SER A 296 5.45 -25.37 0.72
N PRO A 297 5.29 -26.46 1.49
CA PRO A 297 3.96 -26.92 1.93
C PRO A 297 3.32 -25.91 2.88
N LEU A 298 1.98 -25.84 2.86
CA LEU A 298 1.18 -24.92 3.68
C LEU A 298 1.55 -24.99 5.17
N ALA A 299 1.79 -26.19 5.70
CA ALA A 299 2.13 -26.36 7.10
C ALA A 299 3.43 -25.60 7.49
N LEU A 300 4.43 -25.53 6.61
CA LEU A 300 5.65 -24.74 6.85
C LEU A 300 5.39 -23.24 6.72
N GLN A 301 4.56 -22.83 5.76
CA GLN A 301 4.16 -21.42 5.62
C GLN A 301 3.44 -20.93 6.88
N GLN A 302 2.52 -21.72 7.43
CA GLN A 302 1.78 -21.42 8.65
C GLN A 302 2.66 -21.39 9.90
N ALA A 303 3.72 -22.18 9.93
CA ALA A 303 4.64 -22.26 11.07
C ALA A 303 5.57 -21.03 11.19
N ALA A 304 5.67 -20.19 10.17
CA ALA A 304 6.51 -19.00 10.20
C ALA A 304 6.11 -18.04 11.33
N ALA A 305 7.05 -17.78 12.25
CA ALA A 305 6.81 -16.93 13.42
C ALA A 305 6.80 -15.44 13.06
N VAL A 306 6.08 -14.62 13.84
CA VAL A 306 5.95 -13.17 13.61
C VAL A 306 7.29 -12.44 13.75
N GLU A 307 8.07 -12.75 14.79
CA GLU A 307 9.29 -11.97 15.11
C GLU A 307 10.39 -12.05 14.04
N PRO A 308 10.75 -13.22 13.48
CA PRO A 308 11.68 -13.29 12.35
C PRO A 308 11.17 -12.49 11.13
N LEU A 309 9.90 -12.64 10.78
CA LEU A 309 9.29 -11.90 9.67
C LEU A 309 9.31 -10.37 9.91
N ALA A 310 8.99 -9.93 11.12
CA ALA A 310 9.07 -8.52 11.50
C ALA A 310 10.52 -7.98 11.47
N SER A 311 11.50 -8.80 11.81
CA SER A 311 12.92 -8.43 11.73
C SER A 311 13.36 -8.19 10.28
N ILE A 312 12.95 -9.06 9.36
CA ILE A 312 13.21 -8.89 7.92
C ILE A 312 12.52 -7.62 7.42
N LEU A 313 11.25 -7.39 7.80
CA LEU A 313 10.53 -6.17 7.44
C LEU A 313 11.28 -4.90 7.87
N LEU A 314 11.79 -4.83 9.10
CA LEU A 314 12.53 -3.67 9.60
C LEU A 314 13.82 -3.41 8.79
N THR A 315 14.49 -4.47 8.35
CA THR A 315 15.65 -4.36 7.47
C THR A 315 15.25 -3.87 6.09
N SER A 316 14.11 -4.35 5.56
CA SER A 316 13.56 -3.93 4.26
C SER A 316 13.05 -2.48 4.28
N ILE A 317 12.43 -2.01 5.36
CA ILE A 317 12.07 -0.59 5.53
C ILE A 317 13.30 0.32 5.40
N ARG A 318 14.43 -0.10 5.95
CA ARG A 318 15.66 0.68 5.89
C ARG A 318 16.35 0.63 4.53
N ASN A 319 16.53 -0.57 3.98
CA ASN A 319 17.45 -0.82 2.88
C ASN A 319 16.74 -1.25 1.57
N ALA A 320 15.42 -1.48 1.62
CA ALA A 320 14.59 -1.94 0.51
C ALA A 320 15.19 -3.16 -0.22
N ASP A 321 15.50 -3.03 -1.51
CA ASP A 321 16.10 -4.09 -2.34
C ASP A 321 17.45 -4.60 -1.82
N GLN A 322 18.24 -3.76 -1.13
CA GLN A 322 19.54 -4.12 -0.56
C GLN A 322 19.43 -4.66 0.88
N ALA A 323 18.24 -4.92 1.38
CA ALA A 323 18.04 -5.55 2.68
C ALA A 323 18.55 -6.99 2.66
N VAL A 324 19.60 -7.29 3.44
CA VAL A 324 20.17 -8.64 3.48
C VAL A 324 19.35 -9.53 4.41
N ILE A 325 18.95 -10.69 3.90
CA ILE A 325 18.19 -11.72 4.58
C ILE A 325 19.15 -12.89 4.89
N TYR A 326 19.40 -13.14 6.16
CA TYR A 326 20.25 -14.24 6.64
C TYR A 326 19.44 -15.44 7.16
N ASP A 327 18.11 -15.34 7.13
CA ASP A 327 17.21 -16.38 7.61
C ASP A 327 17.02 -17.46 6.54
N ARG A 328 17.84 -18.54 6.65
CA ARG A 328 17.81 -19.67 5.73
C ARG A 328 16.46 -20.39 5.70
N GLU A 329 15.78 -20.49 6.86
CA GLU A 329 14.48 -21.16 6.94
C GLU A 329 13.43 -20.33 6.16
N TYR A 330 13.47 -19.01 6.29
CA TYR A 330 12.62 -18.11 5.53
C TYR A 330 12.91 -18.21 4.01
N LEU A 331 14.17 -18.17 3.59
CA LEU A 331 14.56 -18.28 2.17
C LEU A 331 14.13 -19.63 1.56
N ALA A 332 14.21 -20.72 2.33
CA ALA A 332 13.77 -22.04 1.88
C ALA A 332 12.24 -22.10 1.62
N LEU A 333 11.41 -21.25 2.26
CA LEU A 333 9.98 -21.16 1.99
C LEU A 333 9.67 -20.69 0.56
N PHE A 334 10.61 -20.00 -0.07
CA PHE A 334 10.55 -19.52 -1.46
C PHE A 334 11.40 -20.35 -2.43
N GLY A 335 11.96 -21.46 -1.98
CA GLY A 335 12.84 -22.29 -2.80
C GLY A 335 14.16 -21.62 -3.17
N PHE A 336 14.58 -20.58 -2.43
CA PHE A 336 15.86 -19.92 -2.68
C PHE A 336 17.03 -20.82 -2.25
N PRO A 337 18.08 -20.99 -3.09
CA PRO A 337 19.08 -22.05 -2.87
C PRO A 337 20.14 -21.70 -1.83
N ASP A 338 20.45 -20.41 -1.64
CA ASP A 338 21.58 -19.97 -0.84
C ASP A 338 21.19 -19.67 0.64
N GLU A 339 22.20 -19.51 1.50
CA GLU A 339 22.01 -19.24 2.92
C GLU A 339 21.68 -17.79 3.24
N SER A 340 21.91 -16.88 2.31
CA SER A 340 21.58 -15.45 2.40
C SER A 340 21.44 -14.82 1.02
N CYS A 341 20.66 -13.76 0.93
CA CYS A 341 20.56 -12.91 -0.25
C CYS A 341 20.07 -11.53 0.15
N THR A 342 20.10 -10.58 -0.78
CA THR A 342 19.33 -9.35 -0.66
C THR A 342 17.85 -9.59 -1.00
N ALA A 343 16.97 -8.73 -0.50
CA ALA A 343 15.54 -8.80 -0.84
C ALA A 343 15.30 -8.60 -2.34
N GLY A 344 16.13 -7.79 -3.02
CA GLY A 344 16.10 -7.64 -4.48
C GLY A 344 16.48 -8.92 -5.21
N GLU A 345 17.54 -9.63 -4.77
CA GLU A 345 17.92 -10.94 -5.34
C GLU A 345 16.82 -11.99 -5.13
N LEU A 346 16.15 -11.97 -3.96
CA LEU A 346 15.01 -12.85 -3.72
C LEU A 346 13.87 -12.56 -4.71
N TRP A 347 13.51 -11.27 -4.92
CA TRP A 347 12.49 -10.90 -5.90
C TRP A 347 12.90 -11.28 -7.33
N GLY A 348 14.18 -11.10 -7.71
CA GLY A 348 14.70 -11.55 -9.01
C GLY A 348 14.48 -13.05 -9.21
N HIS A 349 14.86 -13.87 -8.22
CA HIS A 349 14.64 -15.33 -8.23
C HIS A 349 13.14 -15.69 -8.39
N LEU A 350 12.27 -15.01 -7.64
CA LEU A 350 10.83 -15.28 -7.69
C LEU A 350 10.22 -14.92 -9.05
N ILE A 351 10.59 -13.77 -9.63
CA ILE A 351 10.09 -13.31 -10.93
C ILE A 351 10.60 -14.20 -12.05
N GLU A 352 11.88 -14.61 -12.04
CA GLU A 352 12.44 -15.55 -13.01
C GLU A 352 11.77 -16.92 -12.96
N ALA A 353 11.40 -17.39 -11.76
CA ALA A 353 10.69 -18.65 -11.59
C ALA A 353 9.24 -18.62 -12.12
N LEU A 354 8.69 -17.42 -12.41
CA LEU A 354 7.29 -17.19 -12.81
C LEU A 354 7.24 -16.56 -14.21
N PRO A 355 7.26 -17.37 -15.31
CA PRO A 355 7.34 -16.87 -16.69
C PRO A 355 6.27 -15.86 -17.10
N ASP A 356 5.08 -15.92 -16.48
CA ASP A 356 3.99 -14.99 -16.74
C ASP A 356 4.30 -13.55 -16.29
N LEU A 357 5.30 -13.38 -15.40
CA LEU A 357 5.79 -12.06 -14.97
C LEU A 357 6.96 -11.58 -15.80
N GLY A 358 8.04 -12.38 -15.85
CA GLY A 358 9.31 -12.03 -16.47
C GLY A 358 9.41 -12.41 -17.96
N GLY A 359 8.45 -13.15 -18.51
CA GLY A 359 8.46 -13.60 -19.91
C GLY A 359 8.37 -12.46 -20.92
N LEU A 360 8.83 -12.72 -22.17
CA LEU A 360 8.90 -11.70 -23.24
C LEU A 360 7.56 -11.06 -23.58
N SER A 361 6.44 -11.76 -23.34
CA SER A 361 5.08 -11.29 -23.62
C SER A 361 4.38 -10.68 -22.40
N SER A 362 5.01 -10.63 -21.24
CA SER A 362 4.40 -10.08 -20.02
C SER A 362 4.22 -8.57 -20.12
N PRO A 363 3.02 -8.02 -19.84
CA PRO A 363 2.79 -6.57 -19.80
C PRO A 363 3.54 -5.87 -18.66
N TRP A 364 4.03 -6.64 -17.68
CA TRP A 364 4.70 -6.15 -16.47
C TRP A 364 6.22 -6.08 -16.60
N ARG A 365 6.77 -6.74 -17.63
CA ARG A 365 8.20 -6.96 -17.81
C ARG A 365 9.03 -5.69 -17.73
N GLU A 366 8.65 -4.66 -18.48
CA GLU A 366 9.43 -3.42 -18.55
C GLU A 366 9.48 -2.71 -17.18
N SER A 367 8.35 -2.61 -16.50
CA SER A 367 8.27 -1.97 -15.19
C SER A 367 9.04 -2.77 -14.14
N LEU A 368 8.87 -4.09 -14.11
CA LEU A 368 9.59 -4.95 -13.17
C LEU A 368 11.09 -4.96 -13.44
N ALA A 369 11.54 -4.91 -14.71
CA ALA A 369 12.95 -4.80 -15.04
C ALA A 369 13.57 -3.51 -14.50
N VAL A 370 12.87 -2.35 -14.63
CA VAL A 370 13.34 -1.09 -14.02
C VAL A 370 13.52 -1.24 -12.50
N ILE A 371 12.53 -1.82 -11.83
CA ILE A 371 12.55 -1.97 -10.36
C ILE A 371 13.66 -2.93 -9.93
N LEU A 372 13.89 -4.02 -10.67
CA LEU A 372 14.94 -4.98 -10.33
C LEU A 372 16.34 -4.47 -10.65
N ASP A 373 16.51 -3.77 -11.78
CA ASP A 373 17.83 -3.33 -12.26
C ASP A 373 18.30 -2.03 -11.60
N GLU A 374 17.38 -1.06 -11.41
CA GLU A 374 17.68 0.28 -10.87
C GLU A 374 17.25 0.44 -9.39
N GLY A 375 16.54 -0.55 -8.83
CA GLY A 375 15.96 -0.53 -7.50
C GLY A 375 14.55 0.09 -7.45
N PRO A 376 13.88 0.03 -6.28
CA PRO A 376 12.58 0.66 -6.06
C PRO A 376 12.69 2.19 -6.24
N LEU A 377 11.53 2.85 -6.40
CA LEU A 377 11.49 4.30 -6.64
C LEU A 377 12.31 5.10 -5.61
N ALA A 378 12.27 4.70 -4.33
CA ALA A 378 13.05 5.37 -3.29
C ALA A 378 14.56 5.39 -3.58
N ARG A 379 15.14 4.31 -4.10
CA ARG A 379 16.55 4.24 -4.45
C ARG A 379 16.87 5.14 -5.63
N ARG A 380 16.05 5.10 -6.67
CA ARG A 380 16.17 5.97 -7.85
C ARG A 380 16.09 7.46 -7.47
N LEU A 381 15.17 7.81 -6.55
CA LEU A 381 15.07 9.17 -6.00
C LEU A 381 16.34 9.58 -5.25
N VAL A 382 16.86 8.73 -4.37
CA VAL A 382 18.10 9.04 -3.62
C VAL A 382 19.27 9.28 -4.57
N SER A 383 19.40 8.47 -5.63
CA SER A 383 20.47 8.63 -6.63
C SER A 383 20.41 9.99 -7.33
N VAL A 384 19.23 10.40 -7.80
CA VAL A 384 19.08 11.69 -8.51
C VAL A 384 19.22 12.88 -7.56
N LEU A 385 18.79 12.74 -6.30
CA LEU A 385 18.91 13.79 -5.28
C LEU A 385 20.37 14.07 -4.83
N GLU A 386 21.34 13.26 -5.27
CA GLU A 386 22.77 13.60 -5.09
C GLU A 386 23.20 14.81 -5.94
N THR A 387 22.50 15.09 -7.04
CA THR A 387 22.83 16.13 -8.01
C THR A 387 21.77 17.20 -8.18
N ASP A 388 20.51 16.87 -7.92
CA ASP A 388 19.36 17.74 -8.17
C ASP A 388 18.62 18.11 -6.89
N ASP A 389 17.87 19.21 -6.91
CA ASP A 389 17.07 19.65 -5.78
C ASP A 389 15.69 18.92 -5.70
N LEU A 390 15.14 18.88 -4.51
CA LEU A 390 13.86 18.21 -4.23
C LEU A 390 12.71 18.68 -5.13
N GLN A 391 12.61 19.98 -5.36
CA GLN A 391 11.49 20.54 -6.13
C GLN A 391 11.56 20.09 -7.60
N THR A 392 12.75 20.06 -8.17
CA THR A 392 13.01 19.57 -9.53
C THR A 392 12.65 18.08 -9.62
N VAL A 393 13.16 17.26 -8.71
CA VAL A 393 12.93 15.79 -8.74
C VAL A 393 11.45 15.43 -8.54
N TYR A 394 10.79 16.02 -7.55
CA TYR A 394 9.36 15.74 -7.32
C TYR A 394 8.45 16.40 -8.37
N GLY A 395 8.91 17.49 -9.00
CA GLY A 395 8.27 18.04 -10.21
C GLY A 395 8.30 17.06 -11.38
N GLU A 396 9.43 16.36 -11.54
CA GLU A 396 9.57 15.28 -12.53
C GLU A 396 8.69 14.07 -12.21
N LEU A 397 8.59 13.66 -10.93
CA LEU A 397 7.65 12.61 -10.53
C LEU A 397 6.19 12.96 -10.88
N CYS A 398 5.78 14.21 -10.65
CA CYS A 398 4.46 14.66 -11.07
C CYS A 398 4.28 14.58 -12.60
N ARG A 399 5.36 14.78 -13.39
CA ARG A 399 5.34 14.59 -14.85
C ARG A 399 5.23 13.11 -15.19
N CYS A 400 5.98 12.23 -14.53
CA CYS A 400 5.89 10.77 -14.70
C CYS A 400 4.44 10.29 -14.47
N LEU A 401 3.81 10.74 -13.36
CA LEU A 401 2.40 10.43 -13.10
C LEU A 401 1.47 10.92 -14.21
N GLN A 402 1.67 12.16 -14.68
CA GLN A 402 0.86 12.74 -15.76
C GLN A 402 1.01 11.96 -17.07
N GLU A 403 2.21 11.48 -17.39
CA GLU A 403 2.53 10.82 -18.66
C GLU A 403 2.41 9.29 -18.60
N GLY A 404 2.21 8.73 -17.42
CA GLY A 404 2.15 7.28 -17.19
C GLY A 404 3.50 6.60 -17.44
N GLN A 405 4.60 7.26 -17.08
CA GLN A 405 5.96 6.80 -17.36
C GLN A 405 6.73 6.46 -16.07
N MET A 406 7.62 5.47 -16.17
CA MET A 406 8.56 5.16 -15.09
C MET A 406 9.57 6.29 -14.91
N PHE A 407 9.84 6.66 -13.66
CA PHE A 407 10.97 7.53 -13.31
C PHE A 407 12.29 6.76 -13.47
N ARG A 408 13.29 7.39 -14.11
CA ARG A 408 14.63 6.82 -14.30
C ARG A 408 15.67 7.68 -13.60
N ALA A 409 16.68 7.04 -12.98
CA ALA A 409 17.81 7.70 -12.33
C ALA A 409 18.97 8.00 -13.27
#